data_35f0f555efa5da98add94c14fba6ed40
#
_entry.id   35f0f555efa5da98add94c14fba6ed40
#
_cell.length_a   1.000
_cell.length_b   1.000
_cell.length_c   1.000
_cell.angle_alpha   90.00
_cell.angle_beta   90.00
_cell.angle_gamma   90.00
#
_symmetry.space_group_name_H-M   'P 1'
#
loop_
_entity.id
_entity.type
_entity.pdbx_description
1 polymer ?
#
loop_
_entity_poly.entity_id
_entity_poly.type
_entity_poly.pdbx_seq_one_letter_code
_entity_poly.pdbx_strand_id
1 'polypeptide(L)'
;MQSTAERQAFQRVRSHELPYLYTDGRDVFTRSLTPGRSVYGERRVGDGTVEYRAWYPQRSKLAALVQKGCRHWPFRGRTRILYLGAASGTTASHLSDIATEGVVHCVEISPRAFQKLLAVAELRENMNPILADAVKPETYARQVGEVDVLYQDVSQRDQLGIFLKNARLLAPGGMGFLMVKSRSIDVAANPKRVFQGVVDALKGTGLQVLDVFRLEPYEKDHAAVIVRRTAGHGGTLTGTQGPARFEE
;
A
#
# COMPACT_ATOMS: atom_id res chain seq x y z
N MET A 1 9.87 27.99 19.76
CA MET A 1 11.04 28.28 18.88
C MET A 1 11.65 26.96 18.47
N GLN A 2 11.85 26.72 17.16
CA GLN A 2 12.52 25.53 16.69
C GLN A 2 14.03 25.58 17.01
N SER A 3 14.60 24.44 17.37
CA SER A 3 16.03 24.32 17.61
C SER A 3 16.84 24.50 16.32
N THR A 4 18.10 24.92 16.42
CA THR A 4 19.02 25.03 15.27
C THR A 4 19.16 23.68 14.55
N ALA A 5 19.15 22.56 15.29
CA ALA A 5 19.22 21.20 14.72
C ALA A 5 17.98 20.84 13.89
N GLU A 6 16.78 21.23 14.31
CA GLU A 6 15.54 21.01 13.55
C GLU A 6 15.52 21.80 12.24
N ARG A 7 15.97 23.06 12.26
CA ARG A 7 16.11 23.88 11.05
C ARG A 7 17.12 23.28 10.06
N GLN A 8 18.27 22.82 10.55
CA GLN A 8 19.26 22.16 9.71
C GLN A 8 18.76 20.84 9.13
N ALA A 9 17.98 20.06 9.90
CA ALA A 9 17.35 18.83 9.41
C ALA A 9 16.34 19.13 8.30
N PHE A 10 15.50 20.16 8.44
CA PHE A 10 14.55 20.60 7.44
C PHE A 10 15.22 21.04 6.14
N GLN A 11 16.32 21.81 6.21
CA GLN A 11 17.08 22.29 5.05
C GLN A 11 17.69 21.15 4.19
N ARG A 12 17.86 19.94 4.74
CA ARG A 12 18.34 18.74 4.03
C ARG A 12 17.25 18.04 3.25
N VAL A 13 15.97 18.29 3.55
CA VAL A 13 14.86 17.61 2.87
C VAL A 13 14.66 18.22 1.48
N ARG A 14 14.75 17.38 0.45
CA ARG A 14 14.59 17.73 -0.97
C ARG A 14 13.61 16.77 -1.65
N SER A 15 13.12 17.11 -2.83
CA SER A 15 12.28 16.22 -3.63
C SER A 15 13.00 14.90 -3.92
N HIS A 16 12.27 13.81 -3.82
CA HIS A 16 12.68 12.48 -4.24
C HIS A 16 12.46 12.34 -5.76
N GLU A 17 13.09 11.36 -6.41
CA GLU A 17 12.83 11.04 -7.82
C GLU A 17 11.40 10.59 -8.08
N LEU A 18 10.77 9.93 -7.10
CA LEU A 18 9.34 9.58 -7.12
C LEU A 18 8.52 10.79 -6.65
N PRO A 19 7.51 11.23 -7.42
CA PRO A 19 6.74 12.41 -7.10
C PRO A 19 5.93 12.26 -5.80
N TYR A 20 5.72 13.39 -5.11
CA TYR A 20 5.09 13.50 -3.79
C TYR A 20 5.88 12.84 -2.65
N LEU A 21 7.08 12.33 -2.93
CA LEU A 21 8.02 11.90 -1.91
C LEU A 21 9.18 12.91 -1.80
N TYR A 22 9.79 12.89 -0.62
CA TYR A 22 10.94 13.72 -0.28
C TYR A 22 12.01 12.88 0.40
N THR A 23 13.25 13.36 0.44
CA THR A 23 14.38 12.66 1.07
C THR A 23 15.40 13.64 1.64
N ASP A 24 16.07 13.25 2.72
CA ASP A 24 17.27 13.93 3.24
C ASP A 24 18.56 13.19 2.83
N GLY A 25 18.44 12.21 1.90
CA GLY A 25 19.52 11.34 1.43
C GLY A 25 19.62 10.04 2.22
N ARG A 26 18.94 9.92 3.36
CA ARG A 26 18.90 8.73 4.21
C ARG A 26 17.47 8.16 4.30
N ASP A 27 16.54 9.01 4.69
CA ASP A 27 15.14 8.63 4.92
C ASP A 27 14.26 9.15 3.77
N VAL A 28 13.12 8.48 3.56
CA VAL A 28 12.04 8.96 2.71
C VAL A 28 11.00 9.64 3.58
N PHE A 29 10.36 10.69 3.04
CA PHE A 29 9.33 11.47 3.74
C PHE A 29 8.12 11.69 2.86
N THR A 30 6.98 11.96 3.51
CA THR A 30 5.80 12.59 2.91
C THR A 30 5.59 13.98 3.52
N ARG A 31 4.97 14.90 2.78
CA ARG A 31 4.56 16.19 3.32
C ARG A 31 3.31 15.99 4.17
N SER A 32 3.38 16.35 5.46
CA SER A 32 2.31 16.13 6.41
C SER A 32 1.04 16.91 6.05
N LEU A 33 -0.10 16.24 5.98
CA LEU A 33 -1.42 16.88 5.94
C LEU A 33 -1.87 17.39 7.33
N THR A 34 -1.25 16.85 8.39
CA THR A 34 -1.61 17.15 9.79
C THR A 34 -0.38 17.60 10.57
N PRO A 35 0.18 18.80 10.28
CA PRO A 35 1.37 19.29 10.96
C PRO A 35 1.20 19.29 12.49
N GLY A 36 2.27 18.94 13.20
CA GLY A 36 2.24 18.81 14.65
C GLY A 36 1.72 17.47 15.18
N ARG A 37 1.22 16.56 14.32
CA ARG A 37 0.68 15.26 14.71
C ARG A 37 1.55 14.11 14.19
N SER A 38 1.88 13.18 15.06
CA SER A 38 2.53 11.91 14.71
C SER A 38 1.49 10.80 14.70
N VAL A 39 1.63 9.82 13.80
CA VAL A 39 0.72 8.66 13.70
C VAL A 39 1.30 7.46 14.44
N TYR A 40 2.62 7.22 14.34
CA TYR A 40 3.26 6.03 14.92
C TYR A 40 4.62 6.34 15.58
N GLY A 41 4.87 7.61 15.94
CA GLY A 41 6.12 8.06 16.55
C GLY A 41 7.23 8.35 15.53
N GLU A 42 6.87 8.55 14.25
CA GLU A 42 7.81 8.92 13.20
C GLU A 42 8.45 10.29 13.44
N ARG A 43 9.70 10.43 13.00
CA ARG A 43 10.41 11.70 12.98
C ARG A 43 9.69 12.69 12.06
N ARG A 44 9.55 13.91 12.53
CA ARG A 44 8.97 15.02 11.77
C ARG A 44 10.01 16.14 11.66
N VAL A 45 10.08 16.77 10.53
CA VAL A 45 10.95 17.92 10.27
C VAL A 45 10.16 19.01 9.55
N GLY A 46 10.27 20.25 9.99
CA GLY A 46 9.49 21.33 9.43
C GLY A 46 10.10 22.69 9.75
N ASP A 47 9.53 23.78 9.20
CA ASP A 47 9.91 25.17 9.44
C ASP A 47 8.79 25.99 10.12
N GLY A 48 7.71 25.33 10.52
CA GLY A 48 6.49 25.95 11.05
C GLY A 48 5.42 26.19 9.98
N THR A 49 5.78 26.22 8.69
CA THR A 49 4.84 26.35 7.56
C THR A 49 4.61 25.03 6.87
N VAL A 50 5.66 24.26 6.67
CA VAL A 50 5.64 22.93 6.05
C VAL A 50 6.28 21.93 7.00
N GLU A 51 5.67 20.76 7.11
CA GLU A 51 6.21 19.63 7.88
C GLU A 51 6.30 18.39 6.99
N TYR A 52 7.41 17.67 7.10
CA TYR A 52 7.64 16.38 6.50
C TYR A 52 7.67 15.29 7.55
N ARG A 53 7.07 14.14 7.26
CA ARG A 53 7.01 12.94 8.12
C ARG A 53 7.87 11.84 7.53
N ALA A 54 8.81 11.30 8.33
CA ALA A 54 9.65 10.18 7.91
C ALA A 54 8.80 8.92 7.70
N TRP A 55 9.02 8.25 6.57
CA TRP A 55 8.31 7.02 6.21
C TRP A 55 9.27 5.83 6.30
N TYR A 56 9.21 5.12 7.40
CA TYR A 56 10.17 4.08 7.73
C TYR A 56 9.87 2.74 7.04
N PRO A 57 10.85 2.14 6.34
CA PRO A 57 10.68 0.87 5.64
C PRO A 57 10.41 -0.31 6.59
N GLN A 58 10.81 -0.21 7.86
CA GLN A 58 10.53 -1.22 8.90
C GLN A 58 9.09 -1.14 9.43
N ARG A 59 8.33 -0.12 9.04
CA ARG A 59 6.96 0.13 9.47
C ARG A 59 5.95 0.11 8.31
N SER A 60 6.44 -0.02 7.08
CA SER A 60 5.62 0.02 5.88
C SER A 60 6.28 -0.72 4.73
N LYS A 61 5.65 -1.77 4.24
CA LYS A 61 6.14 -2.53 3.08
C LYS A 61 6.20 -1.66 1.81
N LEU A 62 5.34 -0.63 1.71
CA LEU A 62 5.39 0.31 0.60
C LEU A 62 6.62 1.22 0.70
N ALA A 63 7.00 1.68 1.90
CA ALA A 63 8.26 2.39 2.10
C ALA A 63 9.46 1.49 1.84
N ALA A 64 9.41 0.22 2.27
CA ALA A 64 10.43 -0.77 1.94
C ALA A 64 10.59 -0.95 0.42
N LEU A 65 9.47 -0.99 -0.31
CA LEU A 65 9.46 -1.09 -1.77
C LEU A 65 10.12 0.14 -2.43
N VAL A 66 9.85 1.35 -1.94
CA VAL A 66 10.53 2.59 -2.38
C VAL A 66 12.04 2.47 -2.16
N GLN A 67 12.48 2.06 -0.98
CA GLN A 67 13.90 1.86 -0.64
C GLN A 67 14.57 0.74 -1.47
N LYS A 68 13.79 -0.21 -1.99
CA LYS A 68 14.25 -1.23 -2.94
C LYS A 68 14.37 -0.72 -4.38
N GLY A 69 14.11 0.57 -4.62
CA GLY A 69 14.28 1.21 -5.92
C GLY A 69 13.12 0.96 -6.90
N CYS A 70 11.92 0.66 -6.40
CA CYS A 70 10.75 0.53 -7.26
C CYS A 70 10.43 1.85 -7.96
N ARG A 71 10.34 1.81 -9.30
CA ARG A 71 9.98 2.97 -10.13
C ARG A 71 8.53 2.95 -10.60
N HIS A 72 7.80 1.87 -10.34
CA HIS A 72 6.37 1.77 -10.61
C HIS A 72 5.59 2.55 -9.53
N TRP A 73 5.40 3.85 -9.75
CA TRP A 73 4.86 4.78 -8.75
C TRP A 73 3.68 5.58 -9.30
N PRO A 74 2.43 5.07 -9.17
CA PRO A 74 1.22 5.73 -9.67
C PRO A 74 0.66 6.78 -8.71
N PHE A 75 1.16 6.86 -7.49
CA PHE A 75 0.61 7.70 -6.43
C PHE A 75 0.84 9.19 -6.72
N ARG A 76 -0.26 9.96 -6.79
CA ARG A 76 -0.33 11.39 -7.11
C ARG A 76 -1.42 12.05 -6.28
N GLY A 77 -1.49 13.38 -6.32
CA GLY A 77 -2.48 14.17 -5.56
C GLY A 77 -3.93 13.72 -5.75
N ARG A 78 -4.33 13.30 -6.95
CA ARG A 78 -5.72 12.89 -7.27
C ARG A 78 -5.95 11.38 -7.31
N THR A 79 -4.98 10.59 -6.89
CA THR A 79 -5.10 9.12 -6.96
C THR A 79 -6.18 8.60 -6.02
N ARG A 80 -7.07 7.77 -6.54
CA ARG A 80 -8.06 7.00 -5.77
C ARG A 80 -7.44 5.65 -5.42
N ILE A 81 -7.33 5.37 -4.14
CA ILE A 81 -6.60 4.21 -3.61
C ILE A 81 -7.55 3.32 -2.83
N LEU A 82 -7.58 2.02 -3.13
CA LEU A 82 -8.15 0.99 -2.26
C LEU A 82 -7.02 0.29 -1.53
N TYR A 83 -7.00 0.42 -0.21
CA TYR A 83 -6.01 -0.22 0.65
C TYR A 83 -6.67 -1.32 1.48
N LEU A 84 -6.29 -2.58 1.24
CA LEU A 84 -6.76 -3.76 1.96
C LEU A 84 -5.77 -4.15 3.05
N GLY A 85 -6.23 -4.24 4.29
CA GLY A 85 -5.41 -4.50 5.46
C GLY A 85 -4.71 -3.24 5.97
N ALA A 86 -5.46 -2.15 6.14
CA ALA A 86 -4.93 -0.85 6.51
C ALA A 86 -4.40 -0.79 7.96
N ALA A 87 -4.70 -1.79 8.76
CA ALA A 87 -4.29 -1.93 10.16
C ALA A 87 -4.56 -0.65 10.98
N SER A 88 -3.55 -0.10 11.66
CA SER A 88 -3.68 1.13 12.46
C SER A 88 -3.45 2.42 11.68
N GLY A 89 -3.35 2.37 10.35
CA GLY A 89 -3.26 3.57 9.50
C GLY A 89 -1.85 4.08 9.22
N THR A 90 -0.79 3.36 9.61
CA THR A 90 0.60 3.79 9.37
C THR A 90 0.86 4.09 7.89
N THR A 91 0.74 3.11 7.01
CA THR A 91 0.91 3.30 5.56
C THR A 91 -0.19 4.19 4.97
N ALA A 92 -1.44 4.01 5.43
CA ALA A 92 -2.58 4.78 4.96
C ALA A 92 -2.42 6.29 5.18
N SER A 93 -1.82 6.72 6.30
CA SER A 93 -1.57 8.13 6.58
C SER A 93 -0.56 8.77 5.62
N HIS A 94 0.46 8.01 5.18
CA HIS A 94 1.41 8.48 4.16
C HIS A 94 0.77 8.52 2.77
N LEU A 95 -0.06 7.53 2.43
CA LEU A 95 -0.85 7.57 1.20
C LEU A 95 -1.81 8.75 1.18
N SER A 96 -2.43 9.09 2.31
CA SER A 96 -3.26 10.30 2.48
C SER A 96 -2.43 11.58 2.30
N ASP A 97 -1.22 11.65 2.86
CA ASP A 97 -0.32 12.79 2.64
C ASP A 97 0.01 13.00 1.15
N ILE A 98 0.00 11.94 0.33
CA ILE A 98 0.28 11.98 -1.11
C ILE A 98 -0.99 12.32 -1.90
N ALA A 99 -2.11 11.62 -1.61
CA ALA A 99 -3.36 11.72 -2.36
C ALA A 99 -4.24 12.89 -1.87
N THR A 100 -3.68 14.09 -1.80
CA THR A 100 -4.29 15.27 -1.17
C THR A 100 -5.61 15.73 -1.78
N GLU A 101 -5.86 15.44 -3.05
CA GLU A 101 -7.08 15.73 -3.81
C GLU A 101 -7.80 14.44 -4.24
N GLY A 102 -7.27 13.30 -3.82
CA GLY A 102 -7.80 11.96 -4.08
C GLY A 102 -8.50 11.39 -2.85
N VAL A 103 -8.52 10.07 -2.75
CA VAL A 103 -9.10 9.37 -1.59
C VAL A 103 -8.34 8.07 -1.30
N VAL A 104 -8.21 7.72 -0.03
CA VAL A 104 -7.69 6.45 0.44
C VAL A 104 -8.80 5.68 1.16
N HIS A 105 -9.40 4.71 0.48
CA HIS A 105 -10.35 3.78 1.07
C HIS A 105 -9.58 2.71 1.84
N CYS A 106 -9.75 2.66 3.15
CA CYS A 106 -8.96 1.84 4.07
C CYS A 106 -9.80 0.69 4.63
N VAL A 107 -9.72 -0.51 4.04
CA VAL A 107 -10.43 -1.69 4.51
C VAL A 107 -9.62 -2.40 5.59
N GLU A 108 -10.23 -2.60 6.75
CA GLU A 108 -9.64 -3.32 7.89
C GLU A 108 -10.69 -4.22 8.54
N ILE A 109 -10.34 -5.48 8.83
CA ILE A 109 -11.24 -6.48 9.43
C ILE A 109 -11.20 -6.47 10.96
N SER A 110 -10.07 -6.09 11.56
CA SER A 110 -9.88 -6.09 13.01
C SER A 110 -10.51 -4.86 13.65
N PRO A 111 -11.56 -5.01 14.50
CA PRO A 111 -12.16 -3.86 15.20
C PRO A 111 -11.13 -3.08 16.04
N ARG A 112 -10.18 -3.77 16.67
CA ARG A 112 -9.13 -3.15 17.48
C ARG A 112 -8.16 -2.28 16.64
N ALA A 113 -7.76 -2.76 15.48
CA ALA A 113 -6.91 -2.01 14.57
C ALA A 113 -7.71 -0.85 13.94
N PHE A 114 -8.96 -1.12 13.58
CA PHE A 114 -9.88 -0.14 12.99
C PHE A 114 -10.13 1.08 13.91
N GLN A 115 -10.25 0.89 15.23
CA GLN A 115 -10.37 2.01 16.16
C GLN A 115 -9.18 2.99 16.08
N LYS A 116 -7.96 2.44 15.90
CA LYS A 116 -6.76 3.29 15.71
C LYS A 116 -6.76 3.96 14.36
N LEU A 117 -7.21 3.25 13.32
CA LEU A 117 -7.36 3.78 11.96
C LEU A 117 -8.37 4.95 11.92
N LEU A 118 -9.50 4.82 12.65
CA LEU A 118 -10.49 5.89 12.79
C LEU A 118 -9.85 7.16 13.36
N ALA A 119 -9.11 7.05 14.46
CA ALA A 119 -8.44 8.20 15.09
C ALA A 119 -7.43 8.88 14.15
N VAL A 120 -6.82 8.15 13.22
CA VAL A 120 -5.98 8.73 12.17
C VAL A 120 -6.82 9.43 11.10
N ALA A 121 -7.94 8.83 10.70
CA ALA A 121 -8.82 9.33 9.66
C ALA A 121 -9.61 10.58 10.08
N GLU A 122 -9.95 10.72 11.36
CA GLU A 122 -10.64 11.91 11.91
C GLU A 122 -9.94 13.25 11.59
N LEU A 123 -8.61 13.20 11.36
CA LEU A 123 -7.81 14.37 11.04
C LEU A 123 -7.50 14.49 9.53
N ARG A 124 -8.11 13.63 8.67
CA ARG A 124 -7.75 13.47 7.26
C ARG A 124 -8.99 13.26 6.40
N GLU A 125 -9.50 14.32 5.80
CA GLU A 125 -10.74 14.32 5.01
C GLU A 125 -10.69 13.37 3.79
N ASN A 126 -9.49 13.06 3.31
CA ASN A 126 -9.24 12.16 2.18
C ASN A 126 -9.03 10.69 2.58
N MET A 127 -9.25 10.33 3.84
CA MET A 127 -9.25 8.93 4.31
C MET A 127 -10.67 8.45 4.56
N ASN A 128 -11.01 7.30 3.99
CA ASN A 128 -12.30 6.64 4.18
C ASN A 128 -12.09 5.25 4.81
N PRO A 129 -12.14 5.14 6.16
CA PRO A 129 -12.00 3.87 6.85
C PRO A 129 -13.28 3.02 6.70
N ILE A 130 -13.10 1.73 6.41
CA ILE A 130 -14.17 0.76 6.17
C ILE A 130 -13.89 -0.49 7.02
N LEU A 131 -14.74 -0.74 8.02
CA LEU A 131 -14.68 -1.99 8.81
C LEU A 131 -15.34 -3.10 8.00
N ALA A 132 -14.54 -3.91 7.31
CA ALA A 132 -15.04 -4.98 6.45
C ALA A 132 -13.99 -6.08 6.24
N ASP A 133 -14.46 -7.24 5.76
CA ASP A 133 -13.61 -8.34 5.32
C ASP A 133 -13.26 -8.17 3.84
N ALA A 134 -11.97 -8.03 3.53
CA ALA A 134 -11.46 -7.90 2.15
C ALA A 134 -11.79 -9.11 1.24
N VAL A 135 -12.15 -10.26 1.80
CA VAL A 135 -12.66 -11.44 1.06
C VAL A 135 -14.01 -11.16 0.40
N LYS A 136 -14.77 -10.18 0.91
CA LYS A 136 -16.15 -9.84 0.52
C LYS A 136 -16.24 -8.43 -0.07
N PRO A 137 -15.62 -8.14 -1.21
CA PRO A 137 -15.64 -6.79 -1.81
C PRO A 137 -17.05 -6.27 -2.09
N GLU A 138 -18.03 -7.13 -2.30
CA GLU A 138 -19.44 -6.76 -2.52
C GLU A 138 -20.02 -5.92 -1.38
N THR A 139 -19.47 -6.02 -0.17
CA THR A 139 -19.93 -5.28 1.01
C THR A 139 -19.53 -3.80 0.98
N TYR A 140 -18.49 -3.43 0.23
CA TYR A 140 -17.97 -2.06 0.16
C TYR A 140 -17.73 -1.53 -1.27
N ALA A 141 -17.86 -2.38 -2.30
CA ALA A 141 -17.57 -2.00 -3.68
C ALA A 141 -18.36 -0.77 -4.14
N ARG A 142 -19.62 -0.63 -3.73
CA ARG A 142 -20.47 0.53 -4.06
C ARG A 142 -19.93 1.84 -3.47
N GLN A 143 -19.41 1.78 -2.23
CA GLN A 143 -18.84 2.94 -1.54
C GLN A 143 -17.48 3.33 -2.13
N VAL A 144 -16.68 2.34 -2.52
CA VAL A 144 -15.32 2.53 -3.06
C VAL A 144 -15.38 3.02 -4.52
N GLY A 145 -16.22 2.40 -5.34
CA GLY A 145 -16.25 2.65 -6.77
C GLY A 145 -14.99 2.16 -7.48
N GLU A 146 -14.69 2.77 -8.62
CA GLU A 146 -13.48 2.50 -9.39
C GLU A 146 -12.28 3.24 -8.80
N VAL A 147 -11.12 2.57 -8.70
CA VAL A 147 -9.89 3.11 -8.14
C VAL A 147 -8.71 3.02 -9.11
N ASP A 148 -7.75 3.91 -8.96
CA ASP A 148 -6.54 3.95 -9.78
C ASP A 148 -5.47 3.00 -9.26
N VAL A 149 -5.48 2.75 -7.94
CA VAL A 149 -4.51 1.89 -7.25
C VAL A 149 -5.22 0.94 -6.28
N LEU A 150 -4.88 -0.34 -6.36
CA LEU A 150 -5.17 -1.35 -5.34
C LEU A 150 -3.87 -1.69 -4.60
N TYR A 151 -3.81 -1.38 -3.31
CA TYR A 151 -2.71 -1.78 -2.44
C TYR A 151 -3.21 -2.81 -1.42
N GLN A 152 -2.62 -4.00 -1.39
CA GLN A 152 -3.00 -5.07 -0.47
C GLN A 152 -1.85 -5.49 0.42
N ASP A 153 -2.06 -5.45 1.74
CA ASP A 153 -1.16 -5.94 2.79
C ASP A 153 -1.93 -6.74 3.84
N VAL A 154 -2.48 -7.88 3.43
CA VAL A 154 -3.22 -8.80 4.31
C VAL A 154 -2.36 -10.01 4.68
N SER A 155 -2.58 -10.59 5.86
CA SER A 155 -1.85 -11.77 6.34
C SER A 155 -2.68 -13.05 6.27
N GLN A 156 -3.74 -13.09 5.47
CA GLN A 156 -4.58 -14.27 5.25
C GLN A 156 -3.88 -15.28 4.32
N ARG A 157 -4.30 -16.55 4.36
CA ARG A 157 -3.70 -17.59 3.53
C ARG A 157 -3.96 -17.37 2.04
N ASP A 158 -5.19 -17.01 1.67
CA ASP A 158 -5.60 -16.76 0.28
C ASP A 158 -5.37 -15.28 -0.13
N GLN A 159 -4.12 -14.81 -0.05
CA GLN A 159 -3.78 -13.43 -0.40
C GLN A 159 -4.08 -13.11 -1.87
N LEU A 160 -3.81 -14.05 -2.76
CA LEU A 160 -4.03 -13.87 -4.19
C LEU A 160 -5.53 -13.86 -4.54
N GLY A 161 -6.33 -14.77 -4.00
CA GLY A 161 -7.77 -14.79 -4.23
C GLY A 161 -8.46 -13.51 -3.75
N ILE A 162 -8.04 -12.98 -2.58
CA ILE A 162 -8.51 -11.68 -2.08
C ILE A 162 -8.14 -10.57 -3.08
N PHE A 163 -6.90 -10.56 -3.55
CA PHE A 163 -6.42 -9.55 -4.49
C PHE A 163 -7.21 -9.58 -5.80
N LEU A 164 -7.40 -10.75 -6.40
CA LEU A 164 -8.14 -10.93 -7.66
C LEU A 164 -9.61 -10.48 -7.54
N LYS A 165 -10.28 -10.77 -6.44
CA LYS A 165 -11.66 -10.32 -6.18
C LYS A 165 -11.75 -8.79 -6.17
N ASN A 166 -10.77 -8.12 -5.57
CA ASN A 166 -10.73 -6.66 -5.44
C ASN A 166 -10.15 -5.97 -6.69
N ALA A 167 -9.34 -6.64 -7.49
CA ALA A 167 -8.79 -6.10 -8.73
C ALA A 167 -9.87 -5.72 -9.76
N ARG A 168 -11.11 -6.19 -9.59
CA ARG A 168 -12.26 -5.77 -10.39
C ARG A 168 -12.58 -4.28 -10.23
N LEU A 169 -12.20 -3.70 -9.07
CA LEU A 169 -12.38 -2.27 -8.78
C LEU A 169 -11.27 -1.39 -9.36
N LEU A 170 -10.16 -1.96 -9.84
CA LEU A 170 -9.14 -1.18 -10.55
C LEU A 170 -9.69 -0.63 -11.86
N ALA A 171 -9.40 0.63 -12.15
CA ALA A 171 -9.60 1.24 -13.46
C ALA A 171 -8.80 0.49 -14.54
N PRO A 172 -9.21 0.50 -15.82
CA PRO A 172 -8.36 0.08 -16.93
C PRO A 172 -7.02 0.83 -16.90
N GLY A 173 -5.90 0.11 -16.94
CA GLY A 173 -4.55 0.69 -16.79
C GLY A 173 -4.14 0.98 -15.34
N GLY A 174 -5.06 0.86 -14.37
CA GLY A 174 -4.77 1.00 -12.95
C GLY A 174 -3.76 -0.03 -12.45
N MET A 175 -3.08 0.29 -11.36
CA MET A 175 -1.98 -0.51 -10.82
C MET A 175 -2.34 -1.19 -9.51
N GLY A 176 -1.93 -2.45 -9.38
CA GLY A 176 -2.06 -3.24 -8.16
C GLY A 176 -0.69 -3.50 -7.50
N PHE A 177 -0.66 -3.42 -6.19
CA PHE A 177 0.48 -3.73 -5.33
C PHE A 177 0.07 -4.82 -4.35
N LEU A 178 0.50 -6.06 -4.61
CA LEU A 178 0.23 -7.21 -3.76
C LEU A 178 1.44 -7.50 -2.89
N MET A 179 1.34 -7.23 -1.60
CA MET A 179 2.35 -7.58 -0.61
C MET A 179 2.16 -9.05 -0.20
N VAL A 180 3.01 -9.92 -0.71
CA VAL A 180 2.94 -11.36 -0.46
C VAL A 180 3.77 -11.71 0.77
N LYS A 181 3.12 -12.27 1.79
CA LYS A 181 3.75 -12.86 2.96
C LYS A 181 3.78 -14.38 2.78
N SER A 182 4.93 -14.94 2.37
CA SER A 182 5.03 -16.37 2.04
C SER A 182 4.64 -17.30 3.20
N ARG A 183 5.06 -16.96 4.42
CA ARG A 183 4.75 -17.75 5.62
C ARG A 183 3.26 -17.81 6.00
N SER A 184 2.45 -16.86 5.52
CA SER A 184 0.99 -16.92 5.69
C SER A 184 0.32 -17.83 4.67
N ILE A 185 0.95 -18.02 3.50
CA ILE A 185 0.46 -18.92 2.43
C ILE A 185 0.88 -20.35 2.76
N ASP A 186 2.18 -20.57 2.96
CA ASP A 186 2.76 -21.86 3.31
C ASP A 186 3.99 -21.66 4.22
N VAL A 187 3.89 -22.20 5.45
CA VAL A 187 4.95 -22.07 6.47
C VAL A 187 6.19 -22.91 6.09
N ALA A 188 5.99 -24.06 5.44
CA ALA A 188 7.05 -25.02 5.12
C ALA A 188 7.73 -24.73 3.77
N ALA A 189 7.01 -24.09 2.84
CA ALA A 189 7.52 -23.87 1.50
C ALA A 189 8.68 -22.87 1.45
N ASN A 190 9.55 -23.03 0.45
CA ASN A 190 10.56 -22.06 0.11
C ASN A 190 9.90 -20.74 -0.36
N PRO A 191 10.18 -19.57 0.23
CA PRO A 191 9.57 -18.30 -0.15
C PRO A 191 9.65 -17.99 -1.64
N LYS A 192 10.77 -18.34 -2.33
CA LYS A 192 10.91 -18.11 -3.78
C LYS A 192 9.87 -18.90 -4.58
N ARG A 193 9.56 -20.15 -4.18
CA ARG A 193 8.53 -20.96 -4.84
C ARG A 193 7.14 -20.34 -4.64
N VAL A 194 6.85 -19.88 -3.43
CA VAL A 194 5.57 -19.20 -3.15
C VAL A 194 5.41 -17.96 -4.01
N PHE A 195 6.42 -17.11 -4.09
CA PHE A 195 6.37 -15.89 -4.92
C PHE A 195 6.20 -16.23 -6.41
N GLN A 196 6.94 -17.23 -6.90
CA GLN A 196 6.80 -17.67 -8.30
C GLN A 196 5.39 -18.23 -8.58
N GLY A 197 4.83 -19.02 -7.66
CA GLY A 197 3.46 -19.52 -7.76
C GLY A 197 2.41 -18.41 -7.84
N VAL A 198 2.58 -17.36 -7.07
CA VAL A 198 1.69 -16.15 -7.15
C VAL A 198 1.82 -15.49 -8.53
N VAL A 199 3.04 -15.31 -9.05
CA VAL A 199 3.28 -14.73 -10.38
C VAL A 199 2.66 -15.57 -11.47
N ASP A 200 2.83 -16.89 -11.40
CA ASP A 200 2.29 -17.81 -12.40
C ASP A 200 0.76 -17.85 -12.39
N ALA A 201 0.15 -17.78 -11.21
CA ALA A 201 -1.30 -17.75 -11.05
C ALA A 201 -1.94 -16.41 -11.49
N LEU A 202 -1.16 -15.35 -11.61
CA LEU A 202 -1.63 -14.07 -12.20
C LEU A 202 -1.70 -14.13 -13.73
N LYS A 203 -1.07 -15.09 -14.39
CA LYS A 203 -1.13 -15.23 -15.86
C LYS A 203 -2.57 -15.51 -16.30
N GLY A 204 -3.02 -14.81 -17.34
CA GLY A 204 -4.37 -14.97 -17.89
C GLY A 204 -5.51 -14.31 -17.08
N THR A 205 -5.20 -13.66 -15.97
CA THR A 205 -6.23 -12.99 -15.13
C THR A 205 -6.62 -11.59 -15.61
N GLY A 206 -6.02 -11.08 -16.71
CA GLY A 206 -6.18 -9.68 -17.14
C GLY A 206 -5.31 -8.70 -16.35
N LEU A 207 -4.40 -9.20 -15.52
CA LEU A 207 -3.39 -8.42 -14.80
C LEU A 207 -2.00 -8.75 -15.35
N GLN A 208 -1.34 -7.75 -15.92
CA GLN A 208 0.05 -7.85 -16.35
C GLN A 208 0.98 -7.67 -15.15
N VAL A 209 1.82 -8.66 -14.83
CA VAL A 209 2.89 -8.49 -13.85
C VAL A 209 3.95 -7.57 -14.45
N LEU A 210 4.24 -6.47 -13.76
CA LEU A 210 5.24 -5.49 -14.16
C LEU A 210 6.59 -5.78 -13.50
N ASP A 211 6.57 -6.15 -12.21
CA ASP A 211 7.79 -6.36 -11.44
C ASP A 211 7.52 -7.16 -10.15
N VAL A 212 8.59 -7.72 -9.57
CA VAL A 212 8.57 -8.44 -8.29
C VAL A 212 9.78 -8.06 -7.47
N PHE A 213 9.56 -7.47 -6.30
CA PHE A 213 10.61 -7.04 -5.37
C PHE A 213 10.58 -7.88 -4.10
N ARG A 214 11.69 -8.52 -3.75
CA ARG A 214 11.88 -9.06 -2.41
C ARG A 214 12.16 -7.91 -1.44
N LEU A 215 11.48 -7.92 -0.30
CA LEU A 215 11.50 -6.79 0.64
C LEU A 215 12.59 -6.90 1.71
N GLU A 216 13.42 -7.97 1.71
CA GLU A 216 14.59 -8.01 2.58
C GLU A 216 15.58 -6.87 2.26
N PRO A 217 16.23 -6.29 3.25
CA PRO A 217 16.31 -6.70 4.66
C PRO A 217 15.18 -6.12 5.54
N TYR A 218 14.26 -5.34 5.01
CA TYR A 218 13.22 -4.63 5.79
C TYR A 218 12.13 -5.56 6.29
N GLU A 219 11.69 -6.50 5.43
CA GLU A 219 10.62 -7.45 5.71
C GLU A 219 11.04 -8.86 5.22
N LYS A 220 11.35 -9.73 6.18
CA LYS A 220 11.76 -11.11 5.89
C LYS A 220 10.60 -11.93 5.33
N ASP A 221 10.89 -12.77 4.33
CA ASP A 221 9.92 -13.68 3.70
C ASP A 221 8.72 -12.95 3.06
N HIS A 222 8.92 -11.67 2.65
CA HIS A 222 7.93 -10.88 1.93
C HIS A 222 8.43 -10.48 0.53
N ALA A 223 7.47 -10.38 -0.40
CA ALA A 223 7.69 -9.78 -1.71
C ALA A 223 6.53 -8.85 -2.08
N ALA A 224 6.83 -7.82 -2.87
CA ALA A 224 5.83 -7.01 -3.54
C ALA A 224 5.71 -7.47 -5.00
N VAL A 225 4.52 -7.87 -5.43
CA VAL A 225 4.18 -8.15 -6.82
C VAL A 225 3.40 -6.96 -7.36
N ILE A 226 3.92 -6.32 -8.40
CA ILE A 226 3.32 -5.13 -9.00
C ILE A 226 2.67 -5.53 -10.30
N VAL A 227 1.40 -5.18 -10.45
CA VAL A 227 0.61 -5.51 -11.63
C VAL A 227 -0.03 -4.27 -12.23
N ARG A 228 -0.44 -4.38 -13.51
CA ARG A 228 -1.28 -3.40 -14.19
C ARG A 228 -2.51 -4.11 -14.76
N ARG A 229 -3.69 -3.54 -14.56
CA ARG A 229 -4.90 -4.00 -15.25
C ARG A 229 -4.79 -3.67 -16.74
N THR A 230 -4.90 -4.67 -17.61
CA THR A 230 -4.83 -4.45 -19.05
C THR A 230 -6.11 -3.76 -19.55
N ALA A 231 -5.97 -2.79 -20.45
CA ALA A 231 -7.10 -2.23 -21.18
C ALA A 231 -7.54 -3.27 -22.24
N GLY A 232 -8.80 -3.73 -22.19
CA GLY A 232 -9.35 -4.53 -23.30
C GLY A 232 -9.80 -5.96 -22.99
N HIS A 233 -9.72 -6.43 -21.76
CA HIS A 233 -10.45 -7.65 -21.37
C HIS A 233 -11.75 -7.25 -20.65
N GLY A 234 -12.80 -6.98 -21.42
CA GLY A 234 -14.19 -6.99 -20.94
C GLY A 234 -14.67 -8.40 -20.54
N GLY A 235 -13.72 -9.32 -20.34
CA GLY A 235 -13.92 -10.63 -19.76
C GLY A 235 -14.02 -10.52 -18.25
N THR A 236 -15.09 -11.03 -17.68
CA THR A 236 -15.23 -11.31 -16.26
C THR A 236 -13.91 -11.86 -15.73
N LEU A 237 -13.30 -11.18 -14.72
CA LEU A 237 -12.21 -11.76 -13.95
C LEU A 237 -12.80 -13.00 -13.25
N THR A 238 -12.75 -14.15 -13.92
CA THR A 238 -13.32 -15.40 -13.44
C THR A 238 -12.44 -15.95 -12.34
N GLY A 239 -12.73 -15.56 -11.12
CA GLY A 239 -12.20 -16.19 -9.92
C GLY A 239 -13.02 -17.45 -9.60
N THR A 240 -12.92 -18.48 -10.43
CA THR A 240 -13.44 -19.81 -10.16
C THR A 240 -12.39 -20.85 -10.52
N GLN A 241 -11.35 -20.91 -9.73
CA GLN A 241 -10.65 -22.16 -9.43
C GLN A 241 -10.30 -22.12 -7.96
N GLY A 242 -10.69 -23.17 -7.25
CA GLY A 242 -10.38 -23.39 -5.84
C GLY A 242 -8.87 -23.30 -5.58
N PRO A 243 -8.44 -23.39 -4.30
CA PRO A 243 -7.05 -23.20 -3.93
C PRO A 243 -6.17 -24.06 -4.83
N ALA A 244 -5.20 -23.43 -5.50
CA ALA A 244 -4.19 -24.14 -6.25
C ALA A 244 -3.57 -25.16 -5.30
N ARG A 245 -3.87 -26.45 -5.50
CA ARG A 245 -3.16 -27.54 -4.84
C ARG A 245 -1.77 -27.49 -5.46
N PHE A 246 -0.81 -27.09 -4.68
CA PHE A 246 0.58 -27.28 -5.02
C PHE A 246 0.82 -28.80 -4.90
N GLU A 247 0.85 -29.50 -6.02
CA GLU A 247 1.32 -30.87 -6.06
C GLU A 247 2.82 -30.89 -5.79
N GLU A 248 3.27 -31.92 -5.08
CA GLU A 248 4.62 -32.18 -4.56
C GLU A 248 5.75 -32.13 -5.62
#